data_8b64f4587c28f617e9d018037a0dda4e
#
_entry.id   8b64f4587c28f617e9d018037a0dda4e
#
_cell.length_a   1.000
_cell.length_b   1.000
_cell.length_c   1.000
_cell.angle_alpha   90.00
_cell.angle_beta   90.00
_cell.angle_gamma   90.00
#
_symmetry.space_group_name_H-M   'P 1'
#
loop_
_entity.id
_entity.type
_entity.pdbx_description
1 polymer ?
#
loop_
_entity_poly.entity_id
_entity_poly.type
_entity_poly.pdbx_seq_one_letter_code
_entity_poly.pdbx_strand_id
1 'polypeptide(L)'
;MITVIGSANMDVIAQADKFPLQGETVRGKDFQTAPGGKGANQAVACAKLGQNVQLIGTTGMDSFGEMIKANLRRQRVDISNMTQTEGPSGVAVILLTEGDNRIISIPGANHALTPERIGELKSVIGASQLVMMQLELPIDTVWAVLKLCEELEVPVMMDPAPSSSFQLEYMPYVRYLTPNETECAELFGTSIEETVTNYPNQLLVTLGKDGVCYHDGEQIIYVPGVPAEVVDTTGAGDTFNGALASRLVQGSTLQSAVQFANVAASLSIGKFGAQGGMPIEQEVVKRVGKLAN
;
A
#
# COMPACT_ATOMS: atom_id res chain seq x y z
N MET A 1 -8.98 14.70 5.34
CA MET A 1 -7.57 14.39 5.06
C MET A 1 -7.32 12.91 5.33
N ILE A 2 -6.53 12.24 4.50
CA ILE A 2 -6.03 10.88 4.73
C ILE A 2 -4.64 10.97 5.34
N THR A 3 -4.37 10.20 6.40
CA THR A 3 -3.01 10.05 6.94
C THR A 3 -2.51 8.64 6.65
N VAL A 4 -1.40 8.53 5.93
CA VAL A 4 -0.71 7.27 5.75
C VAL A 4 0.41 7.19 6.77
N ILE A 5 0.46 6.10 7.55
CA ILE A 5 1.54 5.81 8.50
C ILE A 5 2.22 4.55 7.99
N GLY A 6 3.42 4.69 7.44
CA GLY A 6 4.02 3.56 6.74
C GLY A 6 5.42 3.80 6.22
N SER A 7 5.90 2.84 5.48
CA SER A 7 7.24 2.78 4.92
C SER A 7 7.46 3.73 3.74
N ALA A 8 8.72 4.12 3.59
CA ALA A 8 9.22 4.84 2.43
C ALA A 8 10.59 4.25 2.05
N ASN A 9 10.68 3.63 0.88
CA ASN A 9 11.84 2.89 0.43
C ASN A 9 12.41 3.46 -0.87
N MET A 10 13.66 3.10 -1.16
CA MET A 10 14.21 3.17 -2.50
C MET A 10 14.27 1.77 -3.09
N ASP A 11 13.56 1.57 -4.20
CA ASP A 11 13.65 0.34 -4.98
C ASP A 11 14.92 0.41 -5.84
N VAL A 12 15.80 -0.58 -5.66
CA VAL A 12 17.05 -0.76 -6.40
C VAL A 12 16.86 -1.97 -7.31
N ILE A 13 16.67 -1.70 -8.60
CA ILE A 13 16.24 -2.70 -9.58
C ILE A 13 17.44 -3.06 -10.46
N ALA A 14 17.84 -4.32 -10.45
CA ALA A 14 18.88 -4.84 -11.31
C ALA A 14 18.30 -5.96 -12.21
N GLN A 15 18.51 -5.84 -13.52
CA GLN A 15 18.06 -6.83 -14.50
C GLN A 15 19.24 -7.68 -14.98
N ALA A 16 19.05 -8.99 -15.05
CA ALA A 16 20.02 -9.94 -15.57
C ALA A 16 19.33 -11.07 -16.35
N ASP A 17 20.10 -11.89 -17.10
CA ASP A 17 19.56 -13.06 -17.81
C ASP A 17 19.13 -14.18 -16.86
N LYS A 18 19.80 -14.28 -15.73
CA LYS A 18 19.53 -15.32 -14.70
C LYS A 18 19.89 -14.80 -13.32
N PHE A 19 19.34 -15.43 -12.29
CA PHE A 19 19.80 -15.21 -10.92
C PHE A 19 21.18 -15.85 -10.69
N PRO A 20 22.10 -15.16 -9.97
CA PRO A 20 23.38 -15.73 -9.62
C PRO A 20 23.22 -16.94 -8.68
N LEU A 21 23.98 -18.00 -8.90
CA LEU A 21 24.16 -19.09 -7.97
C LEU A 21 25.15 -18.69 -6.87
N GLN A 22 25.26 -19.55 -5.83
CA GLN A 22 26.22 -19.32 -4.75
C GLN A 22 27.65 -19.21 -5.30
N GLY A 23 28.31 -18.08 -5.01
CA GLY A 23 29.68 -17.78 -5.48
C GLY A 23 29.77 -17.33 -6.94
N GLU A 24 28.65 -17.22 -7.65
CA GLU A 24 28.64 -16.77 -9.05
C GLU A 24 28.50 -15.24 -9.16
N THR A 25 29.23 -14.65 -10.11
CA THR A 25 29.00 -13.27 -10.54
C THR A 25 28.37 -13.29 -11.92
N VAL A 26 27.17 -12.70 -12.06
CA VAL A 26 26.49 -12.55 -13.35
C VAL A 26 26.60 -11.10 -13.84
N ARG A 27 26.65 -10.92 -15.16
CA ARG A 27 26.62 -9.59 -15.77
C ARG A 27 25.18 -9.10 -15.84
N GLY A 28 24.89 -7.91 -15.24
CA GLY A 28 23.61 -7.23 -15.39
C GLY A 28 23.40 -6.64 -16.78
N LYS A 29 22.14 -6.45 -17.16
CA LYS A 29 21.69 -5.80 -18.40
C LYS A 29 21.33 -4.33 -18.17
N ASP A 30 20.66 -4.06 -17.05
CA ASP A 30 20.14 -2.72 -16.71
C ASP A 30 20.15 -2.53 -15.18
N PHE A 31 20.13 -1.24 -14.80
CA PHE A 31 20.04 -0.83 -13.39
C PHE A 31 19.20 0.43 -13.29
N GLN A 32 18.25 0.42 -12.36
CA GLN A 32 17.36 1.55 -12.09
C GLN A 32 17.14 1.73 -10.60
N THR A 33 16.86 2.96 -10.18
CA THR A 33 16.35 3.25 -8.84
C THR A 33 15.03 4.00 -8.94
N ALA A 34 14.06 3.64 -8.11
CA ALA A 34 12.76 4.29 -8.06
C ALA A 34 12.28 4.45 -6.61
N PRO A 35 11.70 5.59 -6.24
CA PRO A 35 11.02 5.72 -4.96
C PRO A 35 9.85 4.73 -4.86
N GLY A 36 9.82 3.99 -3.74
CA GLY A 36 8.86 2.94 -3.42
C GLY A 36 8.54 2.91 -1.92
N GLY A 37 8.19 1.73 -1.42
CA GLY A 37 7.68 1.50 -0.08
C GLY A 37 6.15 1.61 -0.05
N LYS A 38 5.50 0.63 0.59
CA LYS A 38 4.03 0.53 0.58
C LYS A 38 3.35 1.80 1.08
N GLY A 39 3.82 2.39 2.19
CA GLY A 39 3.28 3.64 2.72
C GLY A 39 3.40 4.79 1.75
N ALA A 40 4.59 5.00 1.18
CA ALA A 40 4.81 6.05 0.18
C ALA A 40 3.99 5.83 -1.09
N ASN A 41 3.87 4.59 -1.56
CA ASN A 41 3.07 4.24 -2.73
C ASN A 41 1.58 4.55 -2.52
N GLN A 42 1.01 4.12 -1.39
CA GLN A 42 -0.40 4.37 -1.07
C GLN A 42 -0.68 5.87 -0.88
N ALA A 43 0.23 6.61 -0.27
CA ALA A 43 0.12 8.07 -0.16
C ALA A 43 0.14 8.75 -1.55
N VAL A 44 1.04 8.33 -2.44
CA VAL A 44 1.10 8.83 -3.83
C VAL A 44 -0.17 8.48 -4.60
N ALA A 45 -0.71 7.27 -4.44
CA ALA A 45 -1.98 6.88 -5.07
C ALA A 45 -3.12 7.80 -4.61
N CYS A 46 -3.27 8.05 -3.31
CA CYS A 46 -4.26 9.00 -2.78
C CYS A 46 -4.09 10.40 -3.36
N ALA A 47 -2.85 10.92 -3.39
CA ALA A 47 -2.57 12.26 -3.90
C ALA A 47 -2.91 12.42 -5.39
N LYS A 48 -2.55 11.43 -6.22
CA LYS A 48 -2.90 11.41 -7.65
C LYS A 48 -4.40 11.35 -7.91
N LEU A 49 -5.14 10.75 -6.98
CA LEU A 49 -6.61 10.69 -6.99
C LEU A 49 -7.26 11.91 -6.32
N GLY A 50 -6.50 13.01 -6.14
CA GLY A 50 -7.02 14.31 -5.72
C GLY A 50 -7.26 14.45 -4.21
N GLN A 51 -6.78 13.50 -3.39
CA GLN A 51 -6.95 13.58 -1.95
C GLN A 51 -5.92 14.48 -1.29
N ASN A 52 -6.34 15.14 -0.21
CA ASN A 52 -5.40 15.76 0.73
C ASN A 52 -4.82 14.66 1.62
N VAL A 53 -3.55 14.36 1.43
CA VAL A 53 -2.86 13.23 2.09
C VAL A 53 -1.53 13.65 2.68
N GLN A 54 -1.24 13.14 3.87
CA GLN A 54 0.09 13.22 4.49
C GLN A 54 0.68 11.82 4.69
N LEU A 55 2.00 11.77 4.69
CA LEU A 55 2.76 10.57 5.07
C LEU A 55 3.51 10.83 6.39
N ILE A 56 3.29 9.96 7.36
CA ILE A 56 4.09 9.83 8.58
C ILE A 56 4.97 8.60 8.40
N GLY A 57 6.27 8.81 8.40
CA GLY A 57 7.28 7.78 8.18
C GLY A 57 8.66 8.33 8.45
N THR A 58 9.68 7.52 8.25
CA THR A 58 11.08 7.90 8.52
C THR A 58 11.96 7.55 7.34
N THR A 59 12.86 8.45 6.97
CA THR A 59 13.94 8.21 5.99
C THR A 59 15.30 8.35 6.66
N GLY A 60 16.32 7.78 6.04
CA GLY A 60 17.70 8.01 6.44
C GLY A 60 18.19 9.41 6.06
N MET A 61 19.27 9.85 6.70
CA MET A 61 20.03 11.05 6.32
C MET A 61 21.01 10.73 5.18
N ASP A 62 20.50 10.14 4.10
CA ASP A 62 21.27 9.71 2.93
C ASP A 62 20.65 10.24 1.62
N SER A 63 21.32 9.98 0.50
CA SER A 63 20.86 10.41 -0.82
C SER A 63 19.51 9.81 -1.20
N PHE A 64 19.22 8.57 -0.76
CA PHE A 64 17.93 7.93 -1.00
C PHE A 64 16.80 8.63 -0.22
N GLY A 65 17.04 9.00 1.04
CA GLY A 65 16.08 9.77 1.83
C GLY A 65 15.72 11.10 1.18
N GLU A 66 16.71 11.82 0.63
CA GLU A 66 16.45 13.07 -0.10
C GLU A 66 15.65 12.82 -1.39
N MET A 67 15.97 11.77 -2.16
CA MET A 67 15.23 11.41 -3.37
C MET A 67 13.78 11.03 -3.08
N ILE A 68 13.55 10.23 -2.02
CA ILE A 68 12.21 9.83 -1.57
C ILE A 68 11.39 11.07 -1.21
N LYS A 69 11.91 11.95 -0.35
CA LYS A 69 11.22 13.18 0.07
C LYS A 69 10.95 14.13 -1.10
N ALA A 70 11.90 14.29 -2.01
CA ALA A 70 11.73 15.12 -3.21
C ALA A 70 10.61 14.57 -4.11
N ASN A 71 10.54 13.23 -4.28
CA ASN A 71 9.49 12.58 -5.03
C ASN A 71 8.11 12.80 -4.38
N LEU A 72 7.98 12.56 -3.07
CA LEU A 72 6.72 12.74 -2.33
C LEU A 72 6.19 14.17 -2.45
N ARG A 73 7.06 15.19 -2.29
CA ARG A 73 6.68 16.60 -2.50
C ARG A 73 6.20 16.86 -3.93
N ARG A 74 6.89 16.32 -4.94
CA ARG A 74 6.49 16.42 -6.35
C ARG A 74 5.13 15.80 -6.61
N GLN A 75 4.80 14.70 -5.91
CA GLN A 75 3.51 14.03 -5.97
C GLN A 75 2.44 14.70 -5.07
N ARG A 76 2.76 15.84 -4.44
CA ARG A 76 1.85 16.60 -3.56
C ARG A 76 1.42 15.86 -2.30
N VAL A 77 2.25 14.94 -1.80
CA VAL A 77 2.08 14.34 -0.48
C VAL A 77 2.68 15.29 0.55
N ASP A 78 1.92 15.60 1.60
CA ASP A 78 2.45 16.34 2.74
C ASP A 78 3.39 15.45 3.55
N ILE A 79 4.61 15.90 3.72
CA ILE A 79 5.68 15.20 4.45
C ILE A 79 6.16 15.98 5.68
N SER A 80 5.40 16.96 6.15
CA SER A 80 5.78 17.81 7.28
C SER A 80 5.99 17.02 8.58
N ASN A 81 5.35 15.86 8.71
CA ASN A 81 5.45 14.97 9.85
C ASN A 81 6.38 13.76 9.63
N MET A 82 7.03 13.66 8.48
CA MET A 82 8.11 12.69 8.29
C MET A 82 9.34 13.07 9.09
N THR A 83 10.04 12.05 9.59
CA THR A 83 11.32 12.23 10.30
C THR A 83 12.50 11.71 9.49
N GLN A 84 13.69 12.10 9.92
CA GLN A 84 14.95 11.54 9.43
C GLN A 84 15.74 10.98 10.60
N THR A 85 16.47 9.91 10.35
CA THR A 85 17.38 9.30 11.34
C THR A 85 18.75 9.08 10.76
N GLU A 86 19.74 8.96 11.60
CA GLU A 86 21.07 8.49 11.18
C GLU A 86 20.96 7.06 10.64
N GLY A 87 21.77 6.77 9.60
CA GLY A 87 21.75 5.47 8.94
C GLY A 87 21.00 5.48 7.60
N PRO A 88 20.90 4.31 6.95
CA PRO A 88 20.36 4.20 5.61
C PRO A 88 18.82 4.27 5.60
N SER A 89 18.28 4.86 4.54
CA SER A 89 16.86 4.73 4.19
C SER A 89 16.46 3.27 3.95
N GLY A 90 15.17 2.96 4.02
CA GLY A 90 14.67 1.66 3.60
C GLY A 90 14.95 1.38 2.13
N VAL A 91 15.28 0.14 1.79
CA VAL A 91 15.64 -0.29 0.43
C VAL A 91 14.94 -1.61 0.10
N ALA A 92 14.38 -1.70 -1.11
CA ALA A 92 14.04 -2.98 -1.71
C ALA A 92 15.02 -3.27 -2.86
N VAL A 93 15.81 -4.34 -2.72
CA VAL A 93 16.69 -4.83 -3.79
C VAL A 93 15.89 -5.81 -4.63
N ILE A 94 15.62 -5.43 -5.88
CA ILE A 94 14.79 -6.19 -6.82
C ILE A 94 15.68 -6.73 -7.93
N LEU A 95 15.80 -8.04 -7.99
CA LEU A 95 16.47 -8.74 -9.06
C LEU A 95 15.42 -9.20 -10.08
N LEU A 96 15.54 -8.74 -11.32
CA LEU A 96 14.65 -9.12 -12.42
C LEU A 96 15.37 -10.04 -13.39
N THR A 97 14.68 -11.10 -13.81
CA THR A 97 15.05 -11.95 -14.94
C THR A 97 13.86 -12.08 -15.89
N GLU A 98 14.00 -12.74 -17.04
CA GLU A 98 12.87 -13.03 -17.92
C GLU A 98 11.86 -13.94 -17.20
N GLY A 99 10.70 -13.35 -16.82
CA GLY A 99 9.56 -14.04 -16.24
C GLY A 99 9.57 -14.25 -14.73
N ASP A 100 10.57 -13.73 -13.99
CA ASP A 100 10.63 -13.88 -12.53
C ASP A 100 11.29 -12.67 -11.83
N ASN A 101 10.93 -12.43 -10.57
CA ASN A 101 11.59 -11.46 -9.71
C ASN A 101 11.94 -12.05 -8.35
N ARG A 102 12.99 -11.50 -7.73
CA ARG A 102 13.33 -11.78 -6.33
C ARG A 102 13.58 -10.46 -5.61
N ILE A 103 13.01 -10.34 -4.42
CA ILE A 103 13.05 -9.09 -3.65
C ILE A 103 13.67 -9.36 -2.29
N ILE A 104 14.62 -8.50 -1.92
CA ILE A 104 15.17 -8.42 -0.56
C ILE A 104 14.76 -7.07 0.00
N SER A 105 13.89 -7.07 1.00
CA SER A 105 13.47 -5.86 1.70
C SER A 105 14.38 -5.60 2.89
N ILE A 106 14.90 -4.39 2.98
CA ILE A 106 15.75 -3.90 4.05
C ILE A 106 15.02 -2.72 4.68
N PRO A 107 14.49 -2.85 5.91
CA PRO A 107 13.68 -1.82 6.55
C PRO A 107 14.40 -0.47 6.73
N GLY A 108 15.69 -0.48 7.08
CA GLY A 108 16.45 0.73 7.31
C GLY A 108 15.75 1.69 8.27
N ALA A 109 15.68 2.95 7.90
CA ALA A 109 15.07 4.02 8.68
C ALA A 109 13.59 3.83 9.00
N ASN A 110 12.83 2.99 8.27
CA ASN A 110 11.43 2.69 8.60
C ASN A 110 11.28 2.13 10.01
N HIS A 111 12.28 1.36 10.49
CA HIS A 111 12.29 0.81 11.83
C HIS A 111 12.65 1.84 12.93
N ALA A 112 12.96 3.08 12.57
CA ALA A 112 13.20 4.16 13.53
C ALA A 112 11.92 4.97 13.86
N LEU A 113 10.78 4.66 13.25
CA LEU A 113 9.50 5.23 13.65
C LEU A 113 9.03 4.57 14.95
N THR A 114 9.00 5.33 16.04
CA THR A 114 8.75 4.79 17.39
C THR A 114 7.32 5.07 17.88
N PRO A 115 6.82 4.30 18.88
CA PRO A 115 5.56 4.57 19.58
C PRO A 115 5.47 5.98 20.16
N GLU A 116 6.57 6.50 20.72
CA GLU A 116 6.63 7.85 21.30
C GLU A 116 6.35 8.89 20.23
N ARG A 117 6.96 8.73 19.04
CA ARG A 117 6.71 9.63 17.91
C ARG A 117 5.26 9.61 17.45
N ILE A 118 4.61 8.44 17.45
CA ILE A 118 3.17 8.33 17.16
C ILE A 118 2.35 9.10 18.21
N GLY A 119 2.69 8.98 19.49
CA GLY A 119 2.05 9.72 20.59
C GLY A 119 2.16 11.25 20.44
N GLU A 120 3.32 11.76 20.01
CA GLU A 120 3.53 13.19 19.73
C GLU A 120 2.62 13.73 18.61
N LEU A 121 2.22 12.86 17.69
CA LEU A 121 1.38 13.20 16.55
C LEU A 121 -0.13 13.00 16.80
N LYS A 122 -0.54 12.82 18.05
CA LYS A 122 -1.93 12.57 18.44
C LYS A 122 -2.92 13.57 17.83
N SER A 123 -2.63 14.86 17.86
CA SER A 123 -3.51 15.89 17.27
C SER A 123 -3.60 15.83 15.74
N VAL A 124 -2.50 15.44 15.10
CA VAL A 124 -2.41 15.28 13.64
C VAL A 124 -3.20 14.06 13.20
N ILE A 125 -3.02 12.92 13.89
CA ILE A 125 -3.73 11.67 13.63
C ILE A 125 -5.22 11.84 13.90
N GLY A 126 -5.60 12.51 15.00
CA GLY A 126 -7.00 12.78 15.35
C GLY A 126 -7.76 13.68 14.38
N ALA A 127 -7.05 14.47 13.55
CA ALA A 127 -7.66 15.28 12.51
C ALA A 127 -7.91 14.51 11.19
N SER A 128 -7.57 13.22 11.14
CA SER A 128 -7.69 12.37 9.95
C SER A 128 -9.11 11.82 9.79
N GLN A 129 -9.59 11.74 8.56
CA GLN A 129 -10.83 11.02 8.23
C GLN A 129 -10.59 9.51 8.14
N LEU A 130 -9.37 9.12 7.82
CA LEU A 130 -8.92 7.73 7.69
C LEU A 130 -7.41 7.67 7.90
N VAL A 131 -6.95 6.70 8.67
CA VAL A 131 -5.55 6.31 8.73
C VAL A 131 -5.35 5.06 7.88
N MET A 132 -4.36 5.10 6.98
CA MET A 132 -3.91 3.94 6.22
C MET A 132 -2.57 3.47 6.78
N MET A 133 -2.39 2.15 6.88
CA MET A 133 -1.14 1.56 7.32
C MET A 133 -0.85 0.21 6.68
N GLN A 134 0.41 -0.21 6.74
CA GLN A 134 0.93 -1.49 6.28
C GLN A 134 1.84 -2.05 7.37
N LEU A 135 2.44 -3.22 7.15
CA LEU A 135 3.19 -3.92 8.17
C LEU A 135 4.72 -3.90 7.95
N GLU A 136 5.23 -2.88 7.27
CA GLU A 136 6.68 -2.62 7.10
C GLU A 136 7.26 -1.71 8.20
N LEU A 137 6.60 -1.65 9.35
CA LEU A 137 6.98 -0.88 10.54
C LEU A 137 7.24 -1.81 11.73
N PRO A 138 7.92 -1.33 12.79
CA PRO A 138 8.04 -2.09 14.02
C PRO A 138 6.68 -2.46 14.62
N ILE A 139 6.56 -3.67 15.16
CA ILE A 139 5.31 -4.19 15.76
C ILE A 139 4.78 -3.25 16.85
N ASP A 140 5.65 -2.75 17.71
CA ASP A 140 5.25 -1.83 18.79
C ASP A 140 4.68 -0.51 18.23
N THR A 141 5.21 -0.04 17.10
CA THR A 141 4.71 1.14 16.41
C THR A 141 3.33 0.87 15.78
N VAL A 142 3.14 -0.31 15.17
CA VAL A 142 1.82 -0.73 14.66
C VAL A 142 0.79 -0.71 15.77
N TRP A 143 1.11 -1.31 16.93
CA TRP A 143 0.22 -1.30 18.10
C TRP A 143 -0.07 0.11 18.61
N ALA A 144 0.95 0.98 18.65
CA ALA A 144 0.76 2.36 19.08
C ALA A 144 -0.22 3.12 18.16
N VAL A 145 -0.11 2.93 16.85
CA VAL A 145 -1.03 3.53 15.87
C VAL A 145 -2.46 3.01 16.08
N LEU A 146 -2.64 1.69 16.16
CA LEU A 146 -3.96 1.07 16.30
C LEU A 146 -4.68 1.54 17.57
N LYS A 147 -3.99 1.50 18.72
CA LYS A 147 -4.56 1.95 20.00
C LYS A 147 -4.86 3.45 20.02
N LEU A 148 -3.98 4.25 19.43
CA LEU A 148 -4.22 5.69 19.33
C LEU A 148 -5.41 6.02 18.43
N CYS A 149 -5.55 5.33 17.29
CA CYS A 149 -6.69 5.51 16.39
C CYS A 149 -8.01 5.07 17.05
N GLU A 150 -8.01 3.99 17.84
CA GLU A 150 -9.16 3.58 18.64
C GLU A 150 -9.55 4.66 19.67
N GLU A 151 -8.57 5.18 20.43
CA GLU A 151 -8.81 6.26 21.40
C GLU A 151 -9.40 7.52 20.76
N LEU A 152 -8.98 7.82 19.53
CA LEU A 152 -9.40 9.02 18.78
C LEU A 152 -10.61 8.79 17.88
N GLU A 153 -11.17 7.57 17.87
CA GLU A 153 -12.27 7.14 17.00
C GLU A 153 -11.97 7.38 15.50
N VAL A 154 -10.69 7.28 15.10
CA VAL A 154 -10.24 7.41 13.71
C VAL A 154 -10.20 6.03 13.06
N PRO A 155 -10.95 5.79 11.97
CA PRO A 155 -10.94 4.50 11.29
C PRO A 155 -9.57 4.18 10.69
N VAL A 156 -9.18 2.89 10.79
CA VAL A 156 -7.93 2.39 10.22
C VAL A 156 -8.23 1.46 9.04
N MET A 157 -7.53 1.68 7.93
CA MET A 157 -7.45 0.77 6.79
C MET A 157 -6.06 0.16 6.76
N MET A 158 -5.97 -1.16 6.82
CA MET A 158 -4.71 -1.89 6.87
C MET A 158 -4.54 -2.79 5.65
N ASP A 159 -3.41 -2.62 4.96
CA ASP A 159 -2.85 -3.58 4.03
C ASP A 159 -1.94 -4.54 4.83
N PRO A 160 -2.31 -5.82 5.04
CA PRO A 160 -1.57 -6.73 5.93
C PRO A 160 -0.30 -7.27 5.31
N ALA A 161 0.41 -6.46 4.57
CA ALA A 161 1.64 -6.82 3.89
C ALA A 161 2.89 -6.18 4.56
N PRO A 162 3.92 -7.00 4.88
CA PRO A 162 3.99 -8.45 4.70
C PRO A 162 3.13 -9.21 5.72
N SER A 163 2.46 -10.26 5.25
CA SER A 163 1.56 -11.10 6.06
C SER A 163 2.20 -11.69 7.31
N SER A 164 3.50 -12.00 7.24
CA SER A 164 4.28 -12.53 8.36
C SER A 164 4.36 -11.62 9.60
N SER A 165 4.03 -10.35 9.44
CA SER A 165 3.99 -9.36 10.52
C SER A 165 2.58 -9.10 11.06
N PHE A 166 1.56 -9.75 10.50
CA PHE A 166 0.18 -9.58 10.94
C PHE A 166 -0.10 -10.37 12.22
N GLN A 167 -0.95 -9.81 13.08
CA GLN A 167 -1.48 -10.46 14.28
C GLN A 167 -3.01 -10.39 14.24
N LEU A 168 -3.69 -11.51 14.51
CA LEU A 168 -5.17 -11.55 14.54
C LEU A 168 -5.76 -10.58 15.56
N GLU A 169 -5.01 -10.25 16.57
CA GLU A 169 -5.35 -9.27 17.60
C GLU A 169 -5.49 -7.84 17.05
N TYR A 170 -5.03 -7.55 15.83
CA TYR A 170 -5.26 -6.27 15.15
C TYR A 170 -6.69 -6.10 14.66
N MET A 171 -7.42 -7.20 14.39
CA MET A 171 -8.75 -7.16 13.77
C MET A 171 -9.75 -6.24 14.46
N PRO A 172 -9.87 -6.18 15.80
CA PRO A 172 -10.81 -5.27 16.48
C PRO A 172 -10.55 -3.78 16.22
N TYR A 173 -9.30 -3.41 15.86
CA TYR A 173 -8.86 -2.03 15.67
C TYR A 173 -8.92 -1.58 14.20
N VAL A 174 -9.09 -2.53 13.27
CA VAL A 174 -9.03 -2.27 11.84
C VAL A 174 -10.44 -2.16 11.28
N ARG A 175 -10.77 -1.05 10.61
CA ARG A 175 -12.06 -0.87 9.95
C ARG A 175 -12.12 -1.58 8.61
N TYR A 176 -11.00 -1.59 7.86
CA TYR A 176 -10.88 -2.27 6.56
C TYR A 176 -9.54 -2.99 6.49
N LEU A 177 -9.56 -4.29 6.20
CA LEU A 177 -8.38 -5.12 5.95
C LEU A 177 -8.41 -5.59 4.50
N THR A 178 -7.28 -5.45 3.78
CA THR A 178 -7.23 -5.65 2.33
C THR A 178 -6.14 -6.64 1.90
N PRO A 179 -6.16 -7.90 2.36
CA PRO A 179 -5.20 -8.91 1.91
C PRO A 179 -5.44 -9.31 0.46
N ASN A 180 -4.41 -9.80 -0.21
CA ASN A 180 -4.58 -10.60 -1.42
C ASN A 180 -4.92 -12.07 -1.08
N GLU A 181 -5.16 -12.91 -2.11
CA GLU A 181 -5.52 -14.32 -1.93
C GLU A 181 -4.48 -15.09 -1.12
N THR A 182 -3.20 -14.90 -1.41
CA THR A 182 -2.09 -15.58 -0.72
C THR A 182 -2.01 -15.12 0.74
N GLU A 183 -2.03 -13.83 0.98
CA GLU A 183 -2.04 -13.26 2.32
C GLU A 183 -3.26 -13.71 3.11
N CYS A 184 -4.45 -13.71 2.50
CA CYS A 184 -5.67 -14.20 3.14
C CYS A 184 -5.54 -15.66 3.60
N ALA A 185 -5.00 -16.53 2.75
CA ALA A 185 -4.75 -17.93 3.09
C ALA A 185 -3.72 -18.08 4.22
N GLU A 186 -2.65 -17.29 4.21
CA GLU A 186 -1.62 -17.29 5.25
C GLU A 186 -2.14 -16.79 6.60
N LEU A 187 -2.99 -15.75 6.59
CA LEU A 187 -3.51 -15.12 7.80
C LEU A 187 -4.60 -15.94 8.48
N PHE A 188 -5.48 -16.56 7.72
CA PHE A 188 -6.71 -17.16 8.26
C PHE A 188 -6.79 -18.69 8.09
N GLY A 189 -6.08 -19.26 7.11
CA GLY A 189 -6.03 -20.72 6.90
C GLY A 189 -7.35 -21.37 6.47
N THR A 190 -8.37 -20.56 6.07
CA THR A 190 -9.69 -21.01 5.63
C THR A 190 -9.98 -20.53 4.20
N SER A 191 -11.11 -20.94 3.61
CA SER A 191 -11.51 -20.41 2.30
C SER A 191 -11.80 -18.92 2.37
N ILE A 192 -11.69 -18.22 1.24
CA ILE A 192 -11.98 -16.78 1.16
C ILE A 192 -13.43 -16.52 1.57
N GLU A 193 -14.36 -17.35 1.10
CA GLU A 193 -15.79 -17.21 1.38
C GLU A 193 -16.09 -17.34 2.88
N GLU A 194 -15.47 -18.30 3.55
CA GLU A 194 -15.60 -18.49 5.00
C GLU A 194 -14.99 -17.28 5.74
N THR A 195 -13.80 -16.86 5.32
CA THR A 195 -13.10 -15.75 5.95
C THR A 195 -13.89 -14.44 5.85
N VAL A 196 -14.36 -14.05 4.64
CA VAL A 196 -15.12 -12.80 4.47
C VAL A 196 -16.46 -12.83 5.19
N THR A 197 -17.08 -14.02 5.34
CA THR A 197 -18.32 -14.20 6.10
C THR A 197 -18.12 -13.93 7.60
N ASN A 198 -16.94 -14.28 8.13
CA ASN A 198 -16.61 -14.02 9.54
C ASN A 198 -16.30 -12.54 9.83
N TYR A 199 -15.93 -11.75 8.80
CA TYR A 199 -15.56 -10.33 8.93
C TYR A 199 -16.31 -9.44 7.92
N PRO A 200 -17.67 -9.38 8.01
CA PRO A 200 -18.48 -8.64 7.06
C PRO A 200 -18.20 -7.13 7.10
N ASN A 201 -18.18 -6.50 5.92
CA ASN A 201 -17.86 -5.07 5.74
C ASN A 201 -16.48 -4.63 6.28
N GLN A 202 -15.62 -5.57 6.65
CA GLN A 202 -14.29 -5.32 7.20
C GLN A 202 -13.19 -5.92 6.32
N LEU A 203 -13.35 -7.17 5.89
CA LEU A 203 -12.36 -7.88 5.09
C LEU A 203 -12.70 -7.81 3.60
N LEU A 204 -11.75 -7.32 2.81
CA LEU A 204 -11.85 -7.21 1.35
C LEU A 204 -10.64 -7.95 0.74
N VAL A 205 -10.88 -9.13 0.18
CA VAL A 205 -9.80 -9.94 -0.41
C VAL A 205 -9.64 -9.59 -1.88
N THR A 206 -8.46 -9.10 -2.26
CA THR A 206 -8.13 -8.81 -3.66
C THR A 206 -7.74 -10.10 -4.39
N LEU A 207 -8.34 -10.34 -5.56
CA LEU A 207 -8.23 -11.57 -6.37
C LEU A 207 -7.47 -11.29 -7.69
N GLY A 208 -6.57 -10.34 -7.68
CA GLY A 208 -5.82 -9.93 -8.87
C GLY A 208 -6.74 -9.57 -10.03
N LYS A 209 -6.61 -10.27 -11.16
CA LYS A 209 -7.44 -10.04 -12.37
C LYS A 209 -8.92 -10.33 -12.17
N ASP A 210 -9.28 -11.15 -11.19
CA ASP A 210 -10.65 -11.57 -10.91
C ASP A 210 -11.40 -10.57 -10.01
N GLY A 211 -10.70 -9.58 -9.46
CA GLY A 211 -11.29 -8.43 -8.77
C GLY A 211 -11.21 -8.51 -7.26
N VAL A 212 -12.34 -8.42 -6.55
CA VAL A 212 -12.40 -8.36 -5.07
C VAL A 212 -13.58 -9.15 -4.55
N CYS A 213 -13.37 -9.92 -3.48
CA CYS A 213 -14.41 -10.62 -2.71
C CYS A 213 -14.53 -9.99 -1.32
N TYR A 214 -15.76 -9.74 -0.86
CA TYR A 214 -16.07 -9.34 0.51
C TYR A 214 -17.50 -9.74 0.88
N HIS A 215 -17.86 -9.67 2.16
CA HIS A 215 -19.25 -9.87 2.64
C HIS A 215 -19.85 -8.53 3.04
N ASP A 216 -21.05 -8.18 2.55
CA ASP A 216 -21.68 -6.88 2.78
C ASP A 216 -22.55 -6.81 4.06
N GLY A 217 -22.60 -7.91 4.82
CA GLY A 217 -23.45 -8.11 5.99
C GLY A 217 -24.65 -9.01 5.70
N GLU A 218 -25.05 -9.17 4.44
CA GLU A 218 -26.17 -10.02 4.00
C GLU A 218 -25.70 -11.19 3.13
N GLN A 219 -24.74 -10.93 2.23
CA GLN A 219 -24.23 -11.92 1.27
C GLN A 219 -22.78 -11.65 0.87
N ILE A 220 -22.16 -12.65 0.25
CA ILE A 220 -20.84 -12.52 -0.36
C ILE A 220 -20.97 -11.76 -1.67
N ILE A 221 -20.16 -10.72 -1.84
CA ILE A 221 -20.08 -9.88 -3.03
C ILE A 221 -18.76 -10.13 -3.75
N TYR A 222 -18.87 -10.43 -5.04
CA TYR A 222 -17.74 -10.44 -5.97
C TYR A 222 -17.84 -9.23 -6.88
N VAL A 223 -16.86 -8.32 -6.76
CA VAL A 223 -16.72 -7.18 -7.68
C VAL A 223 -15.68 -7.56 -8.73
N PRO A 224 -16.05 -7.74 -10.00
CA PRO A 224 -15.15 -8.23 -11.02
C PRO A 224 -13.98 -7.29 -11.26
N GLY A 225 -12.83 -7.85 -11.58
CA GLY A 225 -11.66 -7.10 -12.05
C GLY A 225 -11.90 -6.46 -13.41
N VAL A 226 -11.03 -5.55 -13.79
CA VAL A 226 -11.10 -4.84 -15.07
C VAL A 226 -9.96 -5.30 -15.95
N PRO A 227 -10.24 -5.80 -17.17
CA PRO A 227 -9.20 -6.22 -18.11
C PRO A 227 -8.22 -5.08 -18.44
N ALA A 228 -6.94 -5.39 -18.40
CA ALA A 228 -5.87 -4.45 -18.73
C ALA A 228 -4.71 -5.15 -19.45
N GLU A 229 -3.94 -4.39 -20.20
CA GLU A 229 -2.66 -4.84 -20.74
C GLU A 229 -1.61 -4.71 -19.63
N VAL A 230 -0.97 -5.82 -19.28
CA VAL A 230 -0.04 -5.89 -18.15
C VAL A 230 1.38 -5.61 -18.62
N VAL A 231 1.99 -4.56 -18.07
CA VAL A 231 3.41 -4.24 -18.21
C VAL A 231 4.16 -4.57 -16.94
N ASP A 232 3.63 -4.13 -15.77
CA ASP A 232 4.23 -4.36 -14.46
C ASP A 232 3.13 -4.33 -13.39
N THR A 233 3.03 -5.36 -12.58
CA THR A 233 2.01 -5.46 -11.50
C THR A 233 2.44 -4.79 -10.20
N THR A 234 3.66 -4.30 -10.11
CA THR A 234 4.19 -3.63 -8.91
C THR A 234 3.34 -2.41 -8.54
N GLY A 235 2.92 -2.33 -7.29
CA GLY A 235 2.11 -1.22 -6.78
C GLY A 235 0.62 -1.27 -7.15
N ALA A 236 0.13 -2.37 -7.77
CA ALA A 236 -1.30 -2.53 -8.05
C ALA A 236 -2.14 -2.55 -6.76
N GLY A 237 -1.70 -3.30 -5.75
CA GLY A 237 -2.32 -3.32 -4.42
C GLY A 237 -2.27 -1.95 -3.73
N ASP A 238 -1.14 -1.24 -3.81
CA ASP A 238 -1.02 0.11 -3.27
C ASP A 238 -1.97 1.09 -3.95
N THR A 239 -2.10 0.98 -5.29
CA THR A 239 -3.04 1.78 -6.08
C THR A 239 -4.48 1.46 -5.72
N PHE A 240 -4.81 0.17 -5.56
CA PHE A 240 -6.12 -0.28 -5.09
C PHE A 240 -6.46 0.33 -3.73
N ASN A 241 -5.57 0.21 -2.76
CA ASN A 241 -5.74 0.73 -1.40
C ASN A 241 -5.91 2.25 -1.39
N GLY A 242 -5.07 2.99 -2.12
CA GLY A 242 -5.18 4.44 -2.25
C GLY A 242 -6.50 4.88 -2.89
N ALA A 243 -6.97 4.15 -3.91
CA ALA A 243 -8.23 4.43 -4.59
C ALA A 243 -9.46 4.11 -3.71
N LEU A 244 -9.43 2.97 -3.03
CA LEU A 244 -10.47 2.57 -2.08
C LEU A 244 -10.60 3.62 -0.96
N ALA A 245 -9.50 3.97 -0.30
CA ALA A 245 -9.46 5.00 0.74
C ALA A 245 -10.00 6.34 0.23
N SER A 246 -9.60 6.75 -0.98
CA SER A 246 -10.04 8.01 -1.59
C SER A 246 -11.55 8.09 -1.75
N ARG A 247 -12.20 7.00 -2.15
CA ARG A 247 -13.66 6.97 -2.33
C ARG A 247 -14.41 6.82 -1.01
N LEU A 248 -13.87 6.06 -0.06
CA LEU A 248 -14.47 5.90 1.27
C LEU A 248 -14.55 7.23 2.03
N VAL A 249 -13.48 8.04 2.02
CA VAL A 249 -13.48 9.35 2.69
C VAL A 249 -14.37 10.39 2.00
N GLN A 250 -14.73 10.17 0.73
CA GLN A 250 -15.72 10.96 -0.01
C GLN A 250 -17.17 10.51 0.23
N GLY A 251 -17.40 9.46 1.06
CA GLY A 251 -18.74 8.96 1.39
C GLY A 251 -19.34 8.02 0.36
N SER A 252 -18.54 7.45 -0.54
CA SER A 252 -19.00 6.41 -1.48
C SER A 252 -19.42 5.14 -0.72
N THR A 253 -20.38 4.39 -1.27
CA THR A 253 -20.68 3.02 -0.78
C THR A 253 -19.45 2.13 -0.97
N LEU A 254 -19.32 1.09 -0.14
CA LEU A 254 -18.20 0.15 -0.22
C LEU A 254 -18.08 -0.46 -1.63
N GLN A 255 -19.21 -0.88 -2.21
CA GLN A 255 -19.25 -1.45 -3.56
C GLN A 255 -18.74 -0.48 -4.62
N SER A 256 -19.18 0.78 -4.59
CA SER A 256 -18.73 1.81 -5.55
C SER A 256 -17.25 2.14 -5.37
N ALA A 257 -16.77 2.16 -4.12
CA ALA A 257 -15.38 2.40 -3.81
C ALA A 257 -14.47 1.26 -4.33
N VAL A 258 -14.90 0.00 -4.14
CA VAL A 258 -14.19 -1.19 -4.68
C VAL A 258 -14.18 -1.21 -6.21
N GLN A 259 -15.30 -0.90 -6.86
CA GLN A 259 -15.35 -0.79 -8.33
C GLN A 259 -14.36 0.24 -8.85
N PHE A 260 -14.32 1.42 -8.24
CA PHE A 260 -13.38 2.48 -8.59
C PHE A 260 -11.93 2.04 -8.36
N ALA A 261 -11.65 1.36 -7.24
CA ALA A 261 -10.32 0.85 -6.89
C ALA A 261 -9.83 -0.22 -7.88
N ASN A 262 -10.71 -1.15 -8.32
CA ASN A 262 -10.40 -2.13 -9.36
C ASN A 262 -10.00 -1.45 -10.68
N VAL A 263 -10.71 -0.39 -11.08
CA VAL A 263 -10.36 0.38 -12.28
C VAL A 263 -9.02 1.08 -12.11
N ALA A 264 -8.76 1.71 -10.96
CA ALA A 264 -7.50 2.38 -10.69
C ALA A 264 -6.32 1.40 -10.72
N ALA A 265 -6.45 0.24 -10.05
CA ALA A 265 -5.46 -0.82 -10.06
C ALA A 265 -5.21 -1.38 -11.48
N SER A 266 -6.27 -1.56 -12.29
CA SER A 266 -6.13 -2.03 -13.68
C SER A 266 -5.36 -1.04 -14.57
N LEU A 267 -5.50 0.26 -14.32
CA LEU A 267 -4.74 1.29 -15.05
C LEU A 267 -3.28 1.35 -14.61
N SER A 268 -2.99 1.09 -13.33
CA SER A 268 -1.64 1.19 -12.80
C SER A 268 -0.67 0.18 -13.40
N ILE A 269 -1.16 -1.02 -13.74
CA ILE A 269 -0.33 -2.12 -14.26
C ILE A 269 0.08 -1.95 -15.73
N GLY A 270 -0.42 -0.92 -16.41
CA GLY A 270 -0.10 -0.61 -17.81
C GLY A 270 1.23 0.12 -18.02
N LYS A 271 2.00 0.39 -16.97
CA LYS A 271 3.31 1.07 -17.04
C LYS A 271 4.26 0.48 -16.01
N PHE A 272 5.56 0.66 -16.24
CA PHE A 272 6.61 0.16 -15.36
C PHE A 272 6.72 0.96 -14.04
N GLY A 273 7.00 0.26 -12.94
CA GLY A 273 7.29 0.80 -11.61
C GLY A 273 6.04 1.13 -10.78
N ALA A 274 6.13 0.93 -9.48
CA ALA A 274 5.00 1.03 -8.54
C ALA A 274 4.22 2.35 -8.66
N GLN A 275 4.90 3.49 -8.74
CA GLN A 275 4.27 4.81 -8.83
C GLN A 275 4.11 5.33 -10.26
N GLY A 276 4.85 4.74 -11.23
CA GLY A 276 4.87 5.16 -12.63
C GLY A 276 3.54 4.95 -13.34
N GLY A 277 2.85 3.85 -13.00
CA GLY A 277 1.56 3.47 -13.56
C GLY A 277 0.34 4.08 -12.87
N MET A 278 0.48 4.59 -11.64
CA MET A 278 -0.65 5.11 -10.86
C MET A 278 -1.43 6.19 -11.62
N PRO A 279 -2.74 6.01 -11.84
CA PRO A 279 -3.56 6.94 -12.60
C PRO A 279 -3.89 8.20 -11.80
N ILE A 280 -4.25 9.27 -12.52
CA ILE A 280 -4.94 10.42 -11.93
C ILE A 280 -6.45 10.17 -11.90
N GLU A 281 -7.19 10.91 -11.06
CA GLU A 281 -8.63 10.73 -10.87
C GLU A 281 -9.41 10.79 -12.20
N GLN A 282 -9.09 11.74 -13.07
CA GLN A 282 -9.77 11.89 -14.37
C GLN A 282 -9.65 10.65 -15.27
N GLU A 283 -8.51 9.95 -15.25
CA GLU A 283 -8.31 8.72 -16.03
C GLU A 283 -9.21 7.60 -15.49
N VAL A 284 -9.31 7.46 -14.17
CA VAL A 284 -10.16 6.45 -13.53
C VAL A 284 -11.63 6.74 -13.80
N VAL A 285 -12.10 7.97 -13.58
CA VAL A 285 -13.50 8.37 -13.83
C VAL A 285 -13.89 8.13 -15.30
N LYS A 286 -13.02 8.49 -16.23
CA LYS A 286 -13.24 8.26 -17.68
C LYS A 286 -13.36 6.76 -18.00
N ARG A 287 -12.56 5.92 -17.35
CA ARG A 287 -12.61 4.45 -17.56
C ARG A 287 -13.87 3.85 -16.95
N VAL A 288 -14.25 4.25 -15.72
CA VAL A 288 -15.51 3.84 -15.09
C VAL A 288 -16.72 4.18 -15.97
N GLY A 289 -16.80 5.41 -16.49
CA GLY A 289 -17.88 5.82 -17.38
C GLY A 289 -17.97 5.01 -18.70
N LYS A 290 -16.85 4.47 -19.19
CA LYS A 290 -16.84 3.59 -20.37
C LYS A 290 -17.29 2.15 -20.06
N LEU A 291 -17.18 1.70 -18.82
CA LEU A 291 -17.61 0.36 -18.40
C LEU A 291 -19.12 0.31 -18.07
N ALA A 292 -19.73 1.46 -17.81
CA ALA A 292 -21.15 1.60 -17.52
C ALA A 292 -22.04 1.75 -18.75
N ASN A 293 -21.44 1.97 -19.95
CA ASN A 293 -22.11 2.07 -21.26
C ASN A 293 -21.84 0.80 -22.10
#